data_e94542781953b76da2a7a7152644f2ed
#
_entry.id   e94542781953b76da2a7a7152644f2ed
#
_cell.length_a   1.000
_cell.length_b   1.000
_cell.length_c   1.000
_cell.angle_alpha   90.00
_cell.angle_beta   90.00
_cell.angle_gamma   90.00
#
_symmetry.space_group_name_H-M   'P 1'
#
loop_
_entity.id
_entity.type
_entity.pdbx_description
1 polymer ?
#
loop_
_entity_poly.entity_id
_entity_poly.type
_entity_poly.pdbx_seq_one_letter_code
_entity_poly.pdbx_strand_id
1 'polypeptide(L)'
;QMTMRSFHFAGVAELNVTLGLPRIIEVLDARKIPSTPTMHIFLKSPYNKDKNKADKIAQQIKQTVLEDVTNQYSVDLARGEINILFDKDELKRRSLNLNKVYEQLSDQIKSADLKKKTASISIILKDKDIKKLYKLKEKLRNIIISGVSGITDVLAYKNETDEFIIQTFGSNLRDVAEIKEVDFARTKTNNFYEIESVLGIEAVREAVLREVMHILDQEGMTVDERHISLISDLM
;
A
#
# COMPACT_ATOMS: atom_id res chain seq x y z
N GLN A 1 25.12 -12.74 -17.55
CA GLN A 1 25.39 -11.25 -17.59
C GLN A 1 24.25 -10.45 -16.98
N MET A 2 23.03 -10.77 -17.36
CA MET A 2 21.82 -10.10 -16.84
C MET A 2 21.70 -10.20 -15.32
N THR A 3 21.90 -11.38 -14.75
CA THR A 3 21.82 -11.63 -13.31
C THR A 3 22.93 -10.88 -12.55
N MET A 4 24.14 -10.84 -13.07
CA MET A 4 25.29 -10.14 -12.45
C MET A 4 25.08 -8.61 -12.43
N ARG A 5 24.50 -8.07 -13.53
CA ARG A 5 24.21 -6.64 -13.63
C ARG A 5 23.10 -6.22 -12.70
N SER A 6 22.06 -7.06 -12.54
CA SER A 6 20.97 -6.83 -11.58
C SER A 6 21.46 -6.74 -10.14
N PHE A 7 22.43 -7.57 -9.74
CA PHE A 7 23.08 -7.48 -8.43
C PHE A 7 23.85 -6.17 -8.21
N HIS A 8 24.43 -5.61 -9.27
CA HIS A 8 25.14 -4.34 -9.18
C HIS A 8 24.17 -3.15 -8.99
N PHE A 9 23.01 -3.18 -9.65
CA PHE A 9 21.97 -2.16 -9.48
C PHE A 9 21.19 -2.28 -8.17
N ALA A 10 21.01 -3.48 -7.62
CA ALA A 10 20.33 -3.69 -6.34
C ALA A 10 21.02 -2.99 -5.14
N GLY A 11 22.30 -2.65 -5.25
CA GLY A 11 23.01 -1.87 -4.24
C GLY A 11 22.74 -0.37 -4.27
N VAL A 12 22.05 0.14 -5.30
CA VAL A 12 21.79 1.58 -5.51
C VAL A 12 20.29 1.91 -5.38
N ALA A 13 19.42 0.91 -5.53
CA ALA A 13 17.98 1.11 -5.41
C ALA A 13 17.58 1.20 -3.94
N GLU A 14 17.07 2.33 -3.51
CA GLU A 14 16.54 2.56 -2.16
C GLU A 14 15.34 1.65 -1.82
N LEU A 15 14.79 0.97 -2.79
CA LEU A 15 13.63 0.09 -2.68
C LEU A 15 13.97 -1.29 -3.25
N ASN A 16 13.74 -2.34 -2.47
CA ASN A 16 13.86 -3.73 -2.91
C ASN A 16 12.75 -4.06 -3.92
N VAL A 17 12.97 -3.70 -5.18
CA VAL A 17 12.08 -4.06 -6.29
C VAL A 17 12.71 -5.20 -7.08
N THR A 18 11.92 -6.20 -7.46
CA THR A 18 12.38 -7.26 -8.37
C THR A 18 12.67 -6.64 -9.73
N LEU A 19 13.95 -6.69 -10.16
CA LEU A 19 14.44 -6.13 -11.41
C LEU A 19 15.10 -7.23 -12.26
N GLY A 20 15.27 -6.96 -13.53
CA GLY A 20 15.98 -7.85 -14.45
C GLY A 20 15.27 -9.18 -14.72
N LEU A 21 16.03 -10.26 -14.88
CA LEU A 21 15.52 -11.58 -15.25
C LEU A 21 14.43 -12.12 -14.32
N PRO A 22 14.54 -12.04 -12.97
CA PRO A 22 13.46 -12.48 -12.08
C PRO A 22 12.12 -11.79 -12.36
N ARG A 23 12.14 -10.53 -12.74
CA ARG A 23 10.93 -9.79 -13.07
C ARG A 23 10.32 -10.25 -14.41
N ILE A 24 11.13 -10.52 -15.42
CA ILE A 24 10.65 -11.08 -16.67
C ILE A 24 10.00 -12.44 -16.45
N ILE A 25 10.60 -13.30 -15.61
CA ILE A 25 10.02 -14.60 -15.27
C ILE A 25 8.66 -14.42 -14.57
N GLU A 26 8.53 -13.49 -13.64
CA GLU A 26 7.24 -13.21 -12.98
C GLU A 26 6.16 -12.77 -13.97
N VAL A 27 6.53 -11.93 -14.94
CA VAL A 27 5.61 -11.45 -15.98
C VAL A 27 5.16 -12.61 -16.87
N LEU A 28 6.11 -13.41 -17.38
CA LEU A 28 5.82 -14.53 -18.28
C LEU A 28 5.09 -15.68 -17.59
N ASP A 29 5.32 -15.89 -16.28
CA ASP A 29 4.59 -16.87 -15.47
C ASP A 29 3.16 -16.40 -15.12
N ALA A 30 2.78 -15.18 -15.51
CA ALA A 30 1.49 -14.55 -15.20
C ALA A 30 1.13 -14.67 -13.69
N ARG A 31 2.08 -14.36 -12.82
CA ARG A 31 1.87 -14.48 -11.37
C ARG A 31 0.80 -13.51 -10.91
N LYS A 32 -0.19 -14.05 -10.19
CA LYS A 32 -1.32 -13.25 -9.70
C LYS A 32 -0.91 -12.11 -8.76
N ILE A 33 0.09 -12.34 -7.93
CA ILE A 33 0.63 -11.33 -7.01
C ILE A 33 2.13 -11.25 -7.27
N PRO A 34 2.65 -10.10 -7.70
CA PRO A 34 4.09 -9.91 -7.86
C PRO A 34 4.80 -9.99 -6.49
N SER A 35 6.08 -10.40 -6.49
CA SER A 35 6.87 -10.52 -5.25
C SER A 35 7.03 -9.18 -4.55
N THR A 36 7.15 -8.11 -5.31
CA THR A 36 7.27 -6.73 -4.82
C THR A 36 6.25 -5.85 -5.54
N PRO A 37 4.99 -5.83 -5.09
CA PRO A 37 4.00 -4.94 -5.67
C PRO A 37 4.39 -3.48 -5.39
N THR A 38 4.45 -2.69 -6.45
CA THR A 38 4.79 -1.26 -6.39
C THR A 38 3.87 -0.44 -7.26
N MET A 39 3.68 0.80 -6.87
CA MET A 39 2.88 1.75 -7.62
C MET A 39 3.55 3.12 -7.67
N HIS A 40 3.52 3.77 -8.82
CA HIS A 40 3.95 5.15 -9.01
C HIS A 40 2.74 6.03 -9.20
N ILE A 41 2.45 6.84 -8.18
CA ILE A 41 1.28 7.71 -8.13
C ILE A 41 1.69 9.12 -8.51
N PHE A 42 1.10 9.65 -9.55
CA PHE A 42 1.28 11.03 -9.98
C PHE A 42 0.23 11.92 -9.35
N LEU A 43 0.65 13.13 -8.94
CA LEU A 43 -0.23 14.10 -8.32
C LEU A 43 -0.67 15.16 -9.33
N LYS A 44 -1.91 15.64 -9.18
CA LYS A 44 -2.41 16.79 -9.95
C LYS A 44 -1.74 18.09 -9.52
N SER A 45 -1.65 19.07 -10.43
CA SER A 45 -1.29 20.43 -10.06
C SER A 45 -2.39 21.01 -9.14
N PRO A 46 -2.06 21.70 -8.02
CA PRO A 46 -0.76 22.22 -7.59
C PRO A 46 0.00 21.34 -6.60
N TYR A 47 -0.44 20.08 -6.37
CA TYR A 47 0.14 19.19 -5.35
C TYR A 47 1.48 18.59 -5.76
N ASN A 48 1.74 18.52 -7.09
CA ASN A 48 2.97 17.94 -7.64
C ASN A 48 4.22 18.82 -7.48
N LYS A 49 4.07 20.12 -7.09
CA LYS A 49 5.21 21.06 -6.95
C LYS A 49 5.69 21.26 -5.51
N ASP A 50 4.84 20.97 -4.54
CA ASP A 50 5.10 21.22 -3.12
C ASP A 50 5.38 19.93 -2.36
N LYS A 51 6.60 19.77 -1.84
CA LYS A 51 7.00 18.61 -1.03
C LYS A 51 6.06 18.38 0.16
N ASN A 52 5.75 19.41 0.91
CA ASN A 52 4.92 19.30 2.11
C ASN A 52 3.49 18.81 1.81
N LYS A 53 2.96 19.16 0.63
CA LYS A 53 1.64 18.69 0.19
C LYS A 53 1.73 17.24 -0.28
N ALA A 54 2.78 16.88 -1.03
CA ALA A 54 3.03 15.51 -1.45
C ALA A 54 3.20 14.57 -0.26
N ASP A 55 3.97 14.96 0.77
CA ASP A 55 4.16 14.18 1.98
C ASP A 55 2.86 13.96 2.77
N LYS A 56 1.98 14.97 2.83
CA LYS A 56 0.65 14.84 3.45
C LYS A 56 -0.22 13.82 2.72
N ILE A 57 -0.24 13.88 1.40
CA ILE A 57 -1.00 12.92 0.57
C ILE A 57 -0.38 11.51 0.71
N ALA A 58 0.95 11.41 0.73
CA ALA A 58 1.66 10.16 0.98
C ALA A 58 1.24 9.53 2.33
N GLN A 59 1.16 10.33 3.39
CA GLN A 59 0.69 9.87 4.71
C GLN A 59 -0.80 9.46 4.69
N GLN A 60 -1.63 10.09 3.88
CA GLN A 60 -3.03 9.70 3.72
C GLN A 60 -3.19 8.38 2.96
N ILE A 61 -2.29 8.09 2.02
CA ILE A 61 -2.28 6.85 1.23
C ILE A 61 -1.73 5.68 2.05
N LYS A 62 -0.72 5.93 2.91
CA LYS A 62 -0.09 4.90 3.74
C LYS A 62 -1.11 4.21 4.63
N GLN A 63 -1.19 2.89 4.53
CA GLN A 63 -2.00 2.08 5.43
C GLN A 63 -1.53 2.26 6.87
N THR A 64 -2.47 2.58 7.75
CA THR A 64 -2.23 2.67 9.19
C THR A 64 -3.07 1.62 9.89
N VAL A 65 -2.43 0.63 10.49
CA VAL A 65 -3.10 -0.36 11.32
C VAL A 65 -3.20 0.12 12.77
N LEU A 66 -4.15 -0.45 13.52
CA LEU A 66 -4.36 -0.06 14.91
C LEU A 66 -3.09 -0.25 15.76
N GLU A 67 -2.30 -1.28 15.47
CA GLU A 67 -1.04 -1.56 16.17
C GLU A 67 -0.04 -0.42 16.07
N ASP A 68 0.06 0.24 14.92
CA ASP A 68 1.00 1.35 14.68
C ASP A 68 0.73 2.61 15.52
N VAL A 69 -0.50 2.76 16.02
CA VAL A 69 -0.94 3.95 16.75
C VAL A 69 -1.14 3.66 18.22
N THR A 70 -1.02 2.37 18.62
CA THR A 70 -1.22 1.93 19.99
C THR A 70 0.10 1.74 20.71
N ASN A 71 0.20 2.30 21.90
CA ASN A 71 1.36 2.11 22.77
C ASN A 71 1.25 0.79 23.55
N GLN A 72 0.07 0.49 24.08
CA GLN A 72 -0.12 -0.69 24.95
C GLN A 72 -1.55 -1.23 24.85
N TYR A 73 -1.65 -2.58 24.85
CA TYR A 73 -2.89 -3.32 25.04
C TYR A 73 -2.93 -3.90 26.46
N SER A 74 -3.87 -3.46 27.27
CA SER A 74 -4.14 -4.02 28.58
C SER A 74 -5.40 -4.87 28.52
N VAL A 75 -5.32 -6.13 28.97
CA VAL A 75 -6.45 -7.06 28.98
C VAL A 75 -6.82 -7.36 30.42
N ASP A 76 -8.04 -7.00 30.83
CA ASP A 76 -8.61 -7.34 32.12
C ASP A 76 -9.52 -8.55 31.94
N LEU A 77 -9.02 -9.71 32.40
CA LEU A 77 -9.74 -10.98 32.27
C LEU A 77 -10.95 -11.05 33.22
N ALA A 78 -10.90 -10.37 34.37
CA ALA A 78 -11.97 -10.38 35.35
C ALA A 78 -13.24 -9.66 34.86
N ARG A 79 -13.01 -8.56 34.11
CA ARG A 79 -14.08 -7.73 33.55
C ARG A 79 -14.39 -8.06 32.09
N GLY A 80 -13.53 -8.83 31.41
CA GLY A 80 -13.65 -9.09 29.97
C GLY A 80 -13.42 -7.82 29.11
N GLU A 81 -12.55 -6.92 29.58
CA GLU A 81 -12.24 -5.65 28.93
C GLU A 81 -10.87 -5.67 28.26
N ILE A 82 -10.78 -5.10 27.06
CA ILE A 82 -9.53 -4.78 26.40
C ILE A 82 -9.39 -3.26 26.42
N ASN A 83 -8.37 -2.74 27.10
CA ASN A 83 -8.05 -1.32 27.10
C ASN A 83 -6.89 -1.07 26.15
N ILE A 84 -7.11 -0.17 25.20
CA ILE A 84 -6.15 0.24 24.17
C ILE A 84 -5.69 1.64 24.54
N LEU A 85 -4.39 1.79 24.83
CA LEU A 85 -3.75 3.09 25.06
C LEU A 85 -3.12 3.57 23.75
N PHE A 86 -3.52 4.77 23.31
CA PHE A 86 -3.02 5.39 22.11
C PHE A 86 -1.84 6.29 22.37
N ASP A 87 -0.89 6.32 21.43
CA ASP A 87 0.17 7.29 21.41
C ASP A 87 -0.33 8.60 20.78
N LYS A 88 -0.31 9.70 21.60
CA LYS A 88 -0.76 11.01 21.14
C LYS A 88 0.15 11.64 20.07
N ASP A 89 1.42 11.32 20.09
CA ASP A 89 2.39 11.88 19.15
C ASP A 89 2.27 11.18 17.80
N GLU A 90 2.09 9.87 17.77
CA GLU A 90 1.80 9.12 16.53
C GLU A 90 0.45 9.52 15.92
N LEU A 91 -0.59 9.73 16.73
CA LEU A 91 -1.87 10.24 16.25
C LEU A 91 -1.74 11.62 15.58
N LYS A 92 -0.94 12.52 16.17
CA LYS A 92 -0.70 13.83 15.58
C LYS A 92 0.12 13.77 14.30
N ARG A 93 1.19 12.96 14.26
CA ARG A 93 2.03 12.76 13.07
C ARG A 93 1.20 12.28 11.88
N ARG A 94 0.26 11.37 12.12
CA ARG A 94 -0.60 10.79 11.08
C ARG A 94 -1.89 11.57 10.86
N SER A 95 -2.06 12.75 11.49
CA SER A 95 -3.26 13.61 11.42
C SER A 95 -4.57 12.86 11.75
N LEU A 96 -4.49 11.89 12.67
CA LEU A 96 -5.63 11.07 13.09
C LEU A 96 -6.27 11.62 14.36
N ASN A 97 -7.60 11.68 14.36
CA ASN A 97 -8.39 12.02 15.53
C ASN A 97 -8.95 10.76 16.20
N LEU A 98 -8.91 10.71 17.54
CA LEU A 98 -9.51 9.60 18.31
C LEU A 98 -10.99 9.35 17.98
N ASN A 99 -11.71 10.37 17.50
CA ASN A 99 -13.11 10.22 17.08
C ASN A 99 -13.23 9.35 15.83
N LYS A 100 -12.38 9.59 14.82
CA LYS A 100 -12.36 8.78 13.60
C LYS A 100 -11.98 7.33 13.89
N VAL A 101 -10.98 7.14 14.77
CA VAL A 101 -10.57 5.79 15.20
C VAL A 101 -11.72 5.07 15.91
N TYR A 102 -12.46 5.78 16.78
CA TYR A 102 -13.62 5.22 17.48
C TYR A 102 -14.75 4.83 16.52
N GLU A 103 -15.09 5.70 15.54
CA GLU A 103 -16.11 5.42 14.54
C GLU A 103 -15.76 4.17 13.72
N GLN A 104 -14.53 4.08 13.21
CA GLN A 104 -14.09 2.92 12.44
C GLN A 104 -14.05 1.62 13.25
N LEU A 105 -13.63 1.70 14.52
CA LEU A 105 -13.70 0.54 15.40
C LEU A 105 -15.14 0.12 15.68
N SER A 106 -16.07 1.06 15.82
CA SER A 106 -17.49 0.75 16.05
C SER A 106 -18.14 0.07 14.85
N ASP A 107 -17.76 0.47 13.64
CA ASP A 107 -18.27 -0.13 12.40
C ASP A 107 -17.77 -1.56 12.18
N GLN A 108 -16.52 -1.82 12.57
CA GLN A 108 -15.91 -3.15 12.38
C GLN A 108 -16.21 -4.12 13.53
N ILE A 109 -16.48 -3.62 14.74
CA ILE A 109 -16.72 -4.42 15.92
C ILE A 109 -18.18 -4.27 16.40
N LYS A 110 -19.10 -4.97 15.72
CA LYS A 110 -20.53 -4.97 16.10
C LYS A 110 -20.86 -5.79 17.35
N SER A 111 -19.91 -6.62 17.83
CA SER A 111 -20.15 -7.61 18.91
C SER A 111 -19.66 -7.18 20.29
N ALA A 112 -19.12 -5.97 20.46
CA ALA A 112 -18.60 -5.49 21.73
C ALA A 112 -19.04 -4.05 22.01
N ASP A 113 -19.19 -3.71 23.28
CA ASP A 113 -19.51 -2.36 23.71
C ASP A 113 -18.23 -1.53 23.84
N LEU A 114 -18.16 -0.42 23.09
CA LEU A 114 -17.02 0.48 23.06
C LEU A 114 -17.23 1.64 24.04
N LYS A 115 -16.28 1.87 24.93
CA LYS A 115 -16.25 3.04 25.83
C LYS A 115 -15.03 3.89 25.52
N LYS A 116 -15.26 5.15 25.16
CA LYS A 116 -14.21 6.12 24.91
C LYS A 116 -13.78 6.80 26.21
N LYS A 117 -12.46 6.86 26.43
CA LYS A 117 -11.79 7.66 27.46
C LYS A 117 -10.87 8.71 26.78
N THR A 118 -10.32 9.64 27.52
CA THR A 118 -9.55 10.76 26.99
C THR A 118 -8.32 10.38 26.13
N ALA A 119 -7.70 9.23 26.39
CA ALA A 119 -6.52 8.74 25.64
C ALA A 119 -6.56 7.22 25.43
N SER A 120 -7.68 6.57 25.75
CA SER A 120 -7.84 5.12 25.62
C SER A 120 -9.25 4.77 25.17
N ILE A 121 -9.38 3.63 24.49
CA ILE A 121 -10.65 3.03 24.14
C ILE A 121 -10.74 1.70 24.90
N SER A 122 -11.82 1.52 25.64
CA SER A 122 -12.11 0.28 26.35
C SER A 122 -13.16 -0.49 25.58
N ILE A 123 -12.88 -1.73 25.25
CA ILE A 123 -13.75 -2.65 24.52
C ILE A 123 -14.21 -3.72 25.51
N ILE A 124 -15.53 -3.80 25.73
CA ILE A 124 -16.13 -4.73 26.68
C ILE A 124 -16.85 -5.81 25.90
N LEU A 125 -16.45 -7.05 26.08
CA LEU A 125 -17.16 -8.20 25.52
C LEU A 125 -18.33 -8.60 26.43
N LYS A 126 -19.50 -8.87 25.81
CA LYS A 126 -20.69 -9.38 26.54
C LYS A 126 -20.46 -10.78 27.08
N ASP A 127 -19.72 -11.61 26.34
CA ASP A 127 -19.34 -12.96 26.72
C ASP A 127 -17.94 -12.92 27.36
N LYS A 128 -17.83 -13.36 28.64
CA LYS A 128 -16.54 -13.46 29.38
C LYS A 128 -15.67 -14.64 28.94
N ASP A 129 -15.72 -15.02 27.66
CA ASP A 129 -14.94 -16.13 27.11
C ASP A 129 -13.51 -15.65 26.77
N ILE A 130 -12.53 -16.18 27.48
CA ILE A 130 -11.11 -15.85 27.36
C ILE A 130 -10.60 -16.08 25.92
N LYS A 131 -11.05 -17.18 25.29
CA LYS A 131 -10.62 -17.50 23.92
C LYS A 131 -11.12 -16.46 22.89
N LYS A 132 -12.36 -16.00 23.05
CA LYS A 132 -12.93 -14.93 22.21
C LYS A 132 -12.20 -13.60 22.40
N LEU A 133 -11.78 -13.31 23.63
CA LEU A 133 -11.06 -12.11 24.01
C LEU A 133 -9.68 -12.02 23.34
N TYR A 134 -8.92 -13.12 23.36
CA TYR A 134 -7.63 -13.19 22.67
C TYR A 134 -7.77 -13.14 21.14
N LYS A 135 -8.77 -13.84 20.57
CA LYS A 135 -9.06 -13.74 19.13
C LYS A 135 -9.47 -12.32 18.70
N LEU A 136 -10.22 -11.62 19.56
CA LEU A 136 -10.57 -10.23 19.32
C LEU A 136 -9.33 -9.33 19.36
N LYS A 137 -8.45 -9.53 20.36
CA LYS A 137 -7.18 -8.80 20.44
C LYS A 137 -6.34 -8.94 19.17
N GLU A 138 -6.19 -10.16 18.65
CA GLU A 138 -5.45 -10.40 17.39
C GLU A 138 -6.13 -9.73 16.18
N LYS A 139 -7.45 -9.79 16.10
CA LYS A 139 -8.19 -9.07 15.05
C LYS A 139 -8.01 -7.56 15.15
N LEU A 140 -8.05 -7.01 16.37
CA LEU A 140 -7.86 -5.58 16.63
C LEU A 140 -6.52 -5.07 16.11
N ARG A 141 -5.45 -5.84 16.26
CA ARG A 141 -4.11 -5.43 15.80
C ARG A 141 -4.08 -5.11 14.31
N ASN A 142 -4.77 -5.92 13.51
CA ASN A 142 -4.77 -5.85 12.06
C ASN A 142 -5.87 -4.94 11.47
N ILE A 143 -6.64 -4.25 12.32
CA ILE A 143 -7.67 -3.31 11.86
C ILE A 143 -7.02 -2.10 11.21
N ILE A 144 -7.42 -1.79 9.98
CA ILE A 144 -6.99 -0.61 9.25
C ILE A 144 -7.81 0.58 9.75
N ILE A 145 -7.12 1.62 10.25
CA ILE A 145 -7.73 2.84 10.74
C ILE A 145 -7.78 3.92 9.67
N SER A 146 -6.74 3.99 8.84
CA SER A 146 -6.62 5.01 7.79
C SER A 146 -5.70 4.52 6.69
N GLY A 147 -5.81 5.16 5.53
CA GLY A 147 -5.03 4.83 4.36
C GLY A 147 -5.69 3.82 3.45
N VAL A 148 -5.00 3.48 2.39
CA VAL A 148 -5.42 2.51 1.37
C VAL A 148 -4.97 1.13 1.79
N SER A 149 -5.87 0.16 1.75
CA SER A 149 -5.57 -1.22 2.10
C SER A 149 -4.52 -1.82 1.15
N GLY A 150 -3.54 -2.52 1.70
CA GLY A 150 -2.48 -3.17 0.92
C GLY A 150 -1.24 -2.30 0.66
N ILE A 151 -1.22 -1.02 1.03
CA ILE A 151 -0.06 -0.13 0.89
C ILE A 151 0.67 -0.03 2.23
N THR A 152 1.76 -0.78 2.38
CA THR A 152 2.51 -0.85 3.63
C THR A 152 3.42 0.35 3.87
N ASP A 153 4.08 0.83 2.82
CA ASP A 153 4.95 1.99 2.91
C ASP A 153 4.85 2.91 1.70
N VAL A 154 5.24 4.17 1.88
CA VAL A 154 5.09 5.21 0.87
C VAL A 154 6.28 6.16 0.91
N LEU A 155 6.86 6.43 -0.25
CA LEU A 155 7.98 7.35 -0.41
C LEU A 155 7.64 8.43 -1.44
N ALA A 156 7.73 9.69 -1.06
CA ALA A 156 7.64 10.81 -1.99
C ALA A 156 9.03 11.22 -2.48
N TYR A 157 9.26 11.19 -3.77
CA TYR A 157 10.53 11.61 -4.39
C TYR A 157 10.28 12.55 -5.56
N LYS A 158 11.32 13.29 -5.94
CA LYS A 158 11.26 14.24 -7.04
C LYS A 158 11.76 13.58 -8.32
N ASN A 159 10.97 13.65 -9.38
CA ASN A 159 11.34 13.12 -10.69
C ASN A 159 12.23 14.10 -11.47
N GLU A 160 12.79 13.65 -12.57
CA GLU A 160 13.59 14.45 -13.53
C GLU A 160 12.81 15.65 -14.08
N THR A 161 11.48 15.57 -14.14
CA THR A 161 10.58 16.65 -14.56
C THR A 161 10.24 17.67 -13.47
N ASP A 162 10.97 17.67 -12.33
CA ASP A 162 10.73 18.56 -11.18
C ASP A 162 9.37 18.37 -10.51
N GLU A 163 8.68 17.25 -10.76
CA GLU A 163 7.42 16.87 -10.13
C GLU A 163 7.64 15.89 -8.99
N PHE A 164 6.89 16.03 -7.90
CA PHE A 164 6.85 15.04 -6.83
C PHE A 164 5.95 13.87 -7.22
N ILE A 165 6.52 12.67 -7.17
CA ILE A 165 5.85 11.40 -7.41
C ILE A 165 5.85 10.60 -6.11
N ILE A 166 4.77 9.89 -5.85
CA ILE A 166 4.65 9.01 -4.71
C ILE A 166 4.85 7.58 -5.18
N GLN A 167 5.89 6.92 -4.67
CA GLN A 167 6.11 5.50 -4.85
C GLN A 167 5.60 4.74 -3.64
N THR A 168 4.84 3.67 -3.86
CA THR A 168 4.25 2.86 -2.81
C THR A 168 4.82 1.46 -2.81
N PHE A 169 4.89 0.85 -1.62
CA PHE A 169 5.02 -0.58 -1.42
C PHE A 169 3.65 -1.18 -1.21
N GLY A 170 3.31 -2.10 -2.05
CA GLY A 170 1.95 -2.57 -2.17
C GLY A 170 1.21 -1.85 -3.29
N SER A 171 0.15 -2.45 -3.75
CA SER A 171 -0.69 -1.94 -4.81
C SER A 171 -2.17 -2.05 -4.44
N ASN A 172 -2.93 -1.03 -4.77
CA ASN A 172 -4.38 -1.01 -4.75
C ASN A 172 -4.86 0.13 -5.66
N LEU A 173 -4.93 -0.17 -6.94
CA LEU A 173 -5.25 0.82 -7.96
C LEU A 173 -6.67 1.38 -7.82
N ARG A 174 -7.62 0.53 -7.36
CA ARG A 174 -9.02 0.91 -7.21
C ARG A 174 -9.22 2.02 -6.18
N ASP A 175 -8.72 1.81 -4.96
CA ASP A 175 -8.91 2.76 -3.86
C ASP A 175 -8.12 4.06 -4.09
N VAL A 176 -6.94 3.96 -4.73
CA VAL A 176 -6.14 5.13 -5.10
C VAL A 176 -6.83 5.98 -6.17
N ALA A 177 -7.60 5.37 -7.07
CA ALA A 177 -8.38 6.10 -8.09
C ALA A 177 -9.46 7.01 -7.48
N GLU A 178 -9.95 6.71 -6.28
CA GLU A 178 -10.97 7.51 -5.58
C GLU A 178 -10.40 8.80 -4.96
N ILE A 179 -9.07 8.90 -4.86
CA ILE A 179 -8.38 10.06 -4.27
C ILE A 179 -8.37 11.20 -5.29
N LYS A 180 -9.00 12.33 -4.95
CA LYS A 180 -9.19 13.48 -5.86
C LYS A 180 -7.90 14.15 -6.31
N GLU A 181 -6.88 14.14 -5.46
CA GLU A 181 -5.58 14.78 -5.65
C GLU A 181 -4.68 13.99 -6.58
N VAL A 182 -5.00 12.72 -6.85
CA VAL A 182 -4.22 11.82 -7.70
C VAL A 182 -4.59 12.00 -9.16
N ASP A 183 -3.58 12.01 -10.02
CA ASP A 183 -3.73 11.91 -11.47
C ASP A 183 -3.74 10.44 -11.88
N PHE A 184 -4.94 9.87 -11.94
CA PHE A 184 -5.14 8.45 -12.24
C PHE A 184 -4.64 8.05 -13.63
N ALA A 185 -4.77 8.95 -14.63
CA ALA A 185 -4.36 8.65 -16.00
C ALA A 185 -2.84 8.40 -16.13
N ARG A 186 -2.04 9.03 -15.27
CA ARG A 186 -0.58 8.88 -15.26
C ARG A 186 -0.08 7.83 -14.27
N THR A 187 -0.94 7.41 -13.33
CA THR A 187 -0.58 6.44 -12.29
C THR A 187 -0.28 5.07 -12.89
N LYS A 188 0.82 4.46 -12.45
CA LYS A 188 1.31 3.16 -12.94
C LYS A 188 1.44 2.19 -11.78
N THR A 189 1.10 0.92 -12.02
CA THR A 189 1.33 -0.20 -11.08
C THR A 189 2.01 -1.35 -11.81
N ASN A 190 2.75 -2.16 -11.09
CA ASN A 190 3.36 -3.38 -11.60
C ASN A 190 2.49 -4.64 -11.41
N ASN A 191 1.27 -4.48 -10.87
CA ASN A 191 0.32 -5.57 -10.67
C ASN A 191 -0.66 -5.64 -11.85
N PHE A 192 -0.45 -6.59 -12.76
CA PHE A 192 -1.23 -6.71 -14.01
C PHE A 192 -2.68 -7.12 -13.75
N TYR A 193 -2.96 -7.94 -12.75
CA TYR A 193 -4.34 -8.34 -12.40
C TYR A 193 -5.17 -7.18 -11.85
N GLU A 194 -4.55 -6.22 -11.16
CA GLU A 194 -5.26 -4.99 -10.78
C GLU A 194 -5.54 -4.11 -11.99
N ILE A 195 -4.57 -4.01 -12.92
CA ILE A 195 -4.79 -3.27 -14.17
C ILE A 195 -5.94 -3.89 -14.96
N GLU A 196 -5.97 -5.21 -15.10
CA GLU A 196 -7.05 -5.93 -15.75
C GLU A 196 -8.41 -5.62 -15.13
N SER A 197 -8.50 -5.72 -13.81
CA SER A 197 -9.77 -5.54 -13.09
C SER A 197 -10.32 -4.12 -13.14
N VAL A 198 -9.46 -3.11 -13.30
CA VAL A 198 -9.84 -1.68 -13.23
C VAL A 198 -9.87 -1.03 -14.62
N LEU A 199 -8.88 -1.32 -15.45
CA LEU A 199 -8.67 -0.68 -16.77
C LEU A 199 -8.97 -1.61 -17.96
N GLY A 200 -9.02 -2.92 -17.73
CA GLY A 200 -9.29 -3.91 -18.76
C GLY A 200 -8.04 -4.47 -19.44
N ILE A 201 -8.25 -5.46 -20.32
CA ILE A 201 -7.19 -6.28 -20.93
C ILE A 201 -6.23 -5.52 -21.83
N GLU A 202 -6.72 -4.52 -22.57
CA GLU A 202 -5.88 -3.69 -23.45
C GLU A 202 -4.82 -2.90 -22.66
N ALA A 203 -5.20 -2.42 -21.46
CA ALA A 203 -4.27 -1.74 -20.59
C ALA A 203 -3.20 -2.69 -20.04
N VAL A 204 -3.55 -3.94 -19.78
CA VAL A 204 -2.59 -4.99 -19.35
C VAL A 204 -1.60 -5.27 -20.46
N ARG A 205 -2.08 -5.46 -21.69
CA ARG A 205 -1.25 -5.68 -22.86
C ARG A 205 -0.17 -4.62 -22.99
N GLU A 206 -0.57 -3.37 -22.93
CA GLU A 206 0.35 -2.23 -23.01
C GLU A 206 1.28 -2.15 -21.79
N ALA A 207 0.80 -2.49 -20.60
CA ALA A 207 1.63 -2.50 -19.40
C ALA A 207 2.71 -3.59 -19.44
N VAL A 208 2.37 -4.80 -19.89
CA VAL A 208 3.32 -5.92 -20.08
C VAL A 208 4.39 -5.53 -21.08
N LEU A 209 4.00 -5.03 -22.25
CA LEU A 209 4.91 -4.62 -23.30
C LEU A 209 5.90 -3.57 -22.79
N ARG A 210 5.40 -2.54 -22.13
CA ARG A 210 6.22 -1.46 -21.57
C ARG A 210 7.18 -1.94 -20.49
N GLU A 211 6.72 -2.81 -19.59
CA GLU A 211 7.54 -3.35 -18.50
C GLU A 211 8.68 -4.22 -19.05
N VAL A 212 8.38 -5.12 -19.99
CA VAL A 212 9.40 -5.99 -20.58
C VAL A 212 10.40 -5.18 -21.40
N MET A 213 9.94 -4.23 -22.23
CA MET A 213 10.84 -3.34 -22.99
C MET A 213 11.75 -2.55 -22.05
N HIS A 214 11.20 -2.00 -20.97
CA HIS A 214 11.98 -1.25 -19.98
C HIS A 214 13.10 -2.10 -19.36
N ILE A 215 12.81 -3.36 -19.01
CA ILE A 215 13.82 -4.27 -18.45
C ILE A 215 14.89 -4.60 -19.49
N LEU A 216 14.49 -4.86 -20.74
CA LEU A 216 15.44 -5.15 -21.81
C LEU A 216 16.37 -3.96 -22.10
N ASP A 217 15.83 -2.75 -22.13
CA ASP A 217 16.59 -1.51 -22.29
C ASP A 217 17.59 -1.29 -21.14
N GLN A 218 17.18 -1.54 -19.91
CA GLN A 218 18.06 -1.47 -18.73
C GLN A 218 19.24 -2.45 -18.83
N GLU A 219 19.01 -3.62 -19.40
CA GLU A 219 20.05 -4.64 -19.61
C GLU A 219 20.86 -4.40 -20.90
N GLY A 220 20.53 -3.36 -21.67
CA GLY A 220 21.21 -3.00 -22.91
C GLY A 220 20.95 -3.97 -24.05
N MET A 221 19.81 -4.65 -24.03
CA MET A 221 19.36 -5.55 -25.10
C MET A 221 18.38 -4.84 -26.00
N THR A 222 18.70 -4.76 -27.29
CA THR A 222 17.81 -4.22 -28.31
C THR A 222 16.98 -5.34 -28.92
N VAL A 223 15.69 -5.35 -28.60
CA VAL A 223 14.71 -6.29 -29.16
C VAL A 223 13.60 -5.49 -29.85
N ASP A 224 13.14 -5.95 -31.00
CA ASP A 224 12.02 -5.30 -31.71
C ASP A 224 10.72 -5.51 -30.88
N GLU A 225 9.98 -4.43 -30.68
CA GLU A 225 8.72 -4.38 -29.95
C GLU A 225 7.71 -5.41 -30.44
N ARG A 226 7.72 -5.75 -31.74
CA ARG A 226 6.83 -6.74 -32.36
C ARG A 226 6.96 -8.13 -31.76
N HIS A 227 8.16 -8.52 -31.32
CA HIS A 227 8.37 -9.83 -30.69
C HIS A 227 7.74 -9.88 -29.30
N ILE A 228 7.83 -8.78 -28.57
CA ILE A 228 7.25 -8.70 -27.23
C ILE A 228 5.72 -8.57 -27.31
N SER A 229 5.21 -7.85 -28.31
CA SER A 229 3.77 -7.72 -28.51
C SER A 229 3.09 -9.07 -28.80
N LEU A 230 3.74 -9.97 -29.53
CA LEU A 230 3.24 -11.33 -29.76
C LEU A 230 3.11 -12.12 -28.45
N ILE A 231 4.04 -11.96 -27.51
CA ILE A 231 3.98 -12.60 -26.19
C ILE A 231 2.84 -11.99 -25.37
N SER A 232 2.73 -10.67 -25.38
CA SER A 232 1.67 -9.95 -24.66
C SER A 232 0.26 -10.28 -25.16
N ASP A 233 0.11 -10.62 -26.46
CA ASP A 233 -1.16 -11.03 -27.06
C ASP A 233 -1.56 -12.47 -26.66
N LEU A 234 -0.61 -13.28 -26.20
CA LEU A 234 -0.84 -14.66 -25.78
C LEU A 234 -1.08 -14.80 -24.28
N MET A 235 -0.72 -13.79 -23.47
CA MET A 235 -0.90 -13.79 -22.01
C MET A 235 -2.32 -13.33 -21.64
#